data_818005291dce7fd31773b74e4d438ca8
#
_entry.id   818005291dce7fd31773b74e4d438ca8
#
_cell.length_a   1.000
_cell.length_b   1.000
_cell.length_c   1.000
_cell.angle_alpha   90.00
_cell.angle_beta   90.00
_cell.angle_gamma   90.00
#
_symmetry.space_group_name_H-M   'P 1'
#
loop_
_entity.id
_entity.type
_entity.pdbx_description
1 polymer ?
#
loop_
_entity_poly.entity_id
_entity_poly.type
_entity_poly.pdbx_seq_one_letter_code
_entity_poly.pdbx_strand_id
1 'polypeptide(L)'
;MRVVKRSGRIEDMRFDNITNRIKNLTYGLSENCDSSKVAQQVASSLYDGISAQEIDTLSAEVCIALITSDPDYETLATRIVASNIQKVCPNNFHLAMKKLAKVGIVTEEVARVAGIVRNDIVPKRDFDFGYFGLKTLEKSYLQRLDGILMETPQYMYMRVSIGIHGDDIPSVLDTYDKMSQGLFIHATPTLFNAGNPRPQMSSCFLIANKEDSING
;
A
#
# COMPACT_ATOMS: atom_id res chain seq x y z
N MET A 1 -17.08 26.03 -3.48
CA MET A 1 -16.42 24.80 -4.00
C MET A 1 -16.71 23.67 -3.02
N ARG A 2 -17.12 22.52 -3.54
CA ARG A 2 -17.52 21.35 -2.74
C ARG A 2 -16.53 20.22 -2.91
N VAL A 3 -16.40 19.38 -1.89
CA VAL A 3 -15.54 18.19 -1.87
C VAL A 3 -16.37 16.95 -1.57
N VAL A 4 -16.09 15.86 -2.31
CA VAL A 4 -16.68 14.55 -2.06
C VAL A 4 -15.79 13.79 -1.09
N LYS A 5 -16.29 13.52 0.10
CA LYS A 5 -15.59 12.73 1.13
C LYS A 5 -15.53 11.25 0.75
N ARG A 6 -14.60 10.48 1.37
CA ARG A 6 -14.50 9.02 1.17
C ARG A 6 -15.80 8.26 1.53
N SER A 7 -16.65 8.83 2.39
CA SER A 7 -17.99 8.30 2.71
C SER A 7 -19.05 8.57 1.63
N GLY A 8 -18.71 9.27 0.54
CA GLY A 8 -19.64 9.76 -0.47
C GLY A 8 -20.38 11.06 -0.10
N ARG A 9 -20.21 11.56 1.13
CA ARG A 9 -20.83 12.81 1.58
C ARG A 9 -20.19 14.01 0.88
N ILE A 10 -21.00 14.96 0.45
CA ILE A 10 -20.55 16.21 -0.15
C ILE A 10 -20.56 17.30 0.93
N GLU A 11 -19.45 18.02 1.04
CA GLU A 11 -19.27 19.12 2.01
C GLU A 11 -18.66 20.34 1.33
N ASP A 12 -18.80 21.51 1.96
CA ASP A 12 -18.04 22.68 1.56
C ASP A 12 -16.54 22.48 1.80
N MET A 13 -15.75 22.87 0.80
CA MET A 13 -14.30 22.73 0.89
C MET A 13 -13.74 23.73 1.89
N ARG A 14 -12.88 23.21 2.78
CA ARG A 14 -12.10 24.00 3.74
C ARG A 14 -10.62 23.83 3.43
N PHE A 15 -9.99 24.86 2.91
CA PHE A 15 -8.57 24.85 2.53
C PHE A 15 -7.65 24.56 3.73
N ASP A 16 -8.02 25.04 4.92
CA ASP A 16 -7.28 24.75 6.15
C ASP A 16 -7.15 23.24 6.44
N ASN A 17 -8.16 22.46 6.05
CA ASN A 17 -8.10 21.00 6.21
C ASN A 17 -7.00 20.37 5.34
N ILE A 18 -6.76 20.91 4.14
CA ILE A 18 -5.70 20.44 3.24
C ILE A 18 -4.34 20.79 3.85
N THR A 19 -4.15 22.06 4.24
CA THR A 19 -2.92 22.53 4.86
C THR A 19 -2.60 21.75 6.14
N ASN A 20 -3.56 21.60 7.02
CA ASN A 20 -3.38 20.86 8.29
C ASN A 20 -3.07 19.39 8.06
N ARG A 21 -3.70 18.75 7.07
CA ARG A 21 -3.42 17.37 6.72
C ARG A 21 -1.97 17.19 6.24
N ILE A 22 -1.49 18.06 5.36
CA ILE A 22 -0.12 18.01 4.88
C ILE A 22 0.85 18.30 6.03
N LYS A 23 0.60 19.36 6.81
CA LYS A 23 1.40 19.75 7.96
C LYS A 23 1.56 18.63 8.99
N ASN A 24 0.51 17.85 9.25
CA ASN A 24 0.59 16.72 10.18
C ASN A 24 1.51 15.58 9.71
N LEU A 25 1.95 15.59 8.47
CA LEU A 25 2.85 14.60 7.87
C LEU A 25 4.29 15.11 7.70
N THR A 26 4.58 16.40 8.05
CA THR A 26 5.92 17.00 7.94
C THR A 26 6.80 16.76 9.17
N TYR A 27 6.37 15.99 10.15
CA TYR A 27 7.15 15.74 11.36
C TYR A 27 8.55 15.19 11.03
N GLY A 28 9.60 15.81 11.64
CA GLY A 28 10.99 15.40 11.47
C GLY A 28 11.58 15.67 10.07
N LEU A 29 10.89 16.42 9.20
CA LEU A 29 11.41 16.88 7.92
C LEU A 29 12.08 18.25 8.05
N SER A 30 12.88 18.59 7.03
CA SER A 30 13.53 19.89 6.87
C SER A 30 12.52 21.04 6.96
N GLU A 31 12.94 22.20 7.51
CA GLU A 31 12.15 23.43 7.51
C GLU A 31 11.87 23.94 6.07
N ASN A 32 12.70 23.56 5.11
CA ASN A 32 12.52 23.89 3.69
C ASN A 32 11.34 23.10 3.06
N CYS A 33 10.91 22.00 3.68
CA CYS A 33 9.73 21.23 3.26
C CYS A 33 8.45 21.93 3.73
N ASP A 34 8.07 23.00 3.03
CA ASP A 34 6.96 23.90 3.40
C ASP A 34 5.61 23.32 2.98
N SER A 35 4.83 22.88 3.97
CA SER A 35 3.46 22.38 3.78
C SER A 35 2.50 23.43 3.20
N SER A 36 2.74 24.72 3.47
CA SER A 36 1.89 25.81 2.96
C SER A 36 2.08 26.00 1.46
N LYS A 37 3.34 25.89 0.99
CA LYS A 37 3.67 25.91 -0.45
C LYS A 37 2.98 24.77 -1.18
N VAL A 38 3.03 23.54 -0.65
CA VAL A 38 2.33 22.39 -1.22
C VAL A 38 0.82 22.63 -1.25
N ALA A 39 0.23 23.06 -0.13
CA ALA A 39 -1.21 23.31 -0.05
C ALA A 39 -1.68 24.41 -1.03
N GLN A 40 -0.89 25.45 -1.24
CA GLN A 40 -1.18 26.53 -2.18
C GLN A 40 -1.16 26.01 -3.63
N GLN A 41 -0.18 25.20 -4.01
CA GLN A 41 -0.12 24.60 -5.34
C GLN A 41 -1.27 23.62 -5.59
N VAL A 42 -1.60 22.79 -4.58
CA VAL A 42 -2.79 21.91 -4.65
C VAL A 42 -4.05 22.76 -4.85
N ALA A 43 -4.22 23.85 -4.08
CA ALA A 43 -5.39 24.71 -4.16
C ALA A 43 -5.63 25.30 -5.56
N SER A 44 -4.56 25.56 -6.31
CA SER A 44 -4.65 26.08 -7.69
C SER A 44 -5.20 25.05 -8.71
N SER A 45 -5.17 23.77 -8.37
CA SER A 45 -5.62 22.66 -9.23
C SER A 45 -6.98 22.09 -8.82
N LEU A 46 -7.64 22.67 -7.80
CA LEU A 46 -8.91 22.17 -7.32
C LEU A 46 -10.09 22.60 -8.20
N TYR A 47 -11.09 21.73 -8.28
CA TYR A 47 -12.35 21.99 -8.96
C TYR A 47 -13.56 21.58 -8.10
N ASP A 48 -14.76 22.06 -8.45
CA ASP A 48 -15.97 21.73 -7.68
C ASP A 48 -16.34 20.24 -7.82
N GLY A 49 -16.54 19.56 -6.71
CA GLY A 49 -16.86 18.15 -6.69
C GLY A 49 -15.65 17.21 -6.67
N ILE A 50 -14.41 17.72 -6.56
CA ILE A 50 -13.21 16.87 -6.43
C ILE A 50 -13.32 15.95 -5.20
N SER A 51 -12.82 14.70 -5.32
CA SER A 51 -12.82 13.78 -4.20
C SER A 51 -11.66 14.03 -3.23
N ALA A 52 -11.87 13.72 -1.96
CA ALA A 52 -10.79 13.80 -0.95
C ALA A 52 -9.60 12.88 -1.29
N GLN A 53 -9.83 11.79 -2.04
CA GLN A 53 -8.77 10.90 -2.50
C GLN A 53 -7.94 11.54 -3.61
N GLU A 54 -8.57 12.23 -4.56
CA GLU A 54 -7.87 12.98 -5.61
C GLU A 54 -7.04 14.11 -5.03
N ILE A 55 -7.55 14.82 -4.00
CA ILE A 55 -6.77 15.86 -3.28
C ILE A 55 -5.51 15.26 -2.66
N ASP A 56 -5.59 14.08 -2.04
CA ASP A 56 -4.42 13.40 -1.49
C ASP A 56 -3.43 12.98 -2.61
N THR A 57 -3.92 12.51 -3.75
CA THR A 57 -3.09 12.17 -4.91
C THR A 57 -2.38 13.40 -5.47
N LEU A 58 -3.11 14.49 -5.72
CA LEU A 58 -2.54 15.77 -6.15
C LEU A 58 -1.50 16.31 -5.16
N SER A 59 -1.77 16.17 -3.85
CA SER A 59 -0.82 16.60 -2.82
C SER A 59 0.50 15.85 -2.90
N ALA A 60 0.47 14.55 -3.13
CA ALA A 60 1.67 13.72 -3.30
C ALA A 60 2.42 14.08 -4.60
N GLU A 61 1.70 14.28 -5.70
CA GLU A 61 2.28 14.68 -7.00
C GLU A 61 2.95 16.06 -6.94
N VAL A 62 2.34 17.03 -6.26
CA VAL A 62 2.94 18.35 -6.01
C VAL A 62 4.23 18.22 -5.19
N CYS A 63 4.25 17.37 -4.15
CA CYS A 63 5.47 17.11 -3.38
C CYS A 63 6.57 16.55 -4.29
N ILE A 64 6.28 15.56 -5.14
CA ILE A 64 7.27 15.00 -6.07
C ILE A 64 7.78 16.04 -7.08
N ALA A 65 6.95 16.95 -7.54
CA ALA A 65 7.39 18.05 -8.42
C ALA A 65 8.36 19.01 -7.71
N LEU A 66 8.34 19.06 -6.38
CA LEU A 66 9.21 19.90 -5.55
C LEU A 66 10.50 19.20 -5.06
N ILE A 67 10.72 17.92 -5.39
CA ILE A 67 11.86 17.11 -4.90
C ILE A 67 13.22 17.74 -5.22
N THR A 68 13.32 18.46 -6.33
CA THR A 68 14.56 19.16 -6.72
C THR A 68 14.89 20.36 -5.84
N SER A 69 13.92 20.90 -5.10
CA SER A 69 14.14 22.00 -4.16
C SER A 69 14.54 21.50 -2.77
N ASP A 70 14.02 20.35 -2.33
CA ASP A 70 14.42 19.68 -1.10
C ASP A 70 14.03 18.19 -1.17
N PRO A 71 14.96 17.24 -0.89
CA PRO A 71 14.68 15.80 -0.95
C PRO A 71 13.58 15.34 -0.01
N ASP A 72 13.33 16.03 1.09
CA ASP A 72 12.31 15.67 2.07
C ASP A 72 10.88 15.74 1.51
N TYR A 73 10.68 16.41 0.36
CA TYR A 73 9.40 16.34 -0.34
C TYR A 73 9.07 14.93 -0.84
N GLU A 74 10.06 14.07 -1.14
CA GLU A 74 9.80 12.66 -1.45
C GLU A 74 9.23 11.93 -0.22
N THR A 75 9.83 12.16 0.94
CA THR A 75 9.35 11.58 2.21
C THR A 75 7.94 12.04 2.53
N LEU A 76 7.64 13.33 2.32
CA LEU A 76 6.29 13.86 2.51
C LEU A 76 5.29 13.24 1.53
N ALA A 77 5.64 13.12 0.25
CA ALA A 77 4.82 12.45 -0.76
C ALA A 77 4.51 10.99 -0.37
N THR A 78 5.54 10.26 0.06
CA THR A 78 5.40 8.87 0.53
C THR A 78 4.42 8.78 1.69
N ARG A 79 4.55 9.66 2.68
CA ARG A 79 3.65 9.70 3.85
C ARG A 79 2.21 10.00 3.47
N ILE A 80 1.98 10.89 2.51
CA ILE A 80 0.63 11.17 1.98
C ILE A 80 0.04 9.92 1.33
N VAL A 81 0.80 9.24 0.46
CA VAL A 81 0.35 8.01 -0.22
C VAL A 81 0.09 6.88 0.78
N ALA A 82 1.02 6.62 1.71
CA ALA A 82 0.86 5.58 2.75
C ALA A 82 -0.39 5.83 3.59
N SER A 83 -0.57 7.08 4.06
CA SER A 83 -1.76 7.47 4.82
C SER A 83 -3.05 7.34 3.99
N ASN A 84 -2.99 7.57 2.67
CA ASN A 84 -4.14 7.38 1.78
C ASN A 84 -4.50 5.90 1.64
N ILE A 85 -3.51 5.04 1.39
CA ILE A 85 -3.67 3.58 1.34
C ILE A 85 -4.32 3.06 2.63
N GLN A 86 -3.78 3.43 3.80
CA GLN A 86 -4.30 3.01 5.11
C GLN A 86 -5.74 3.46 5.37
N LYS A 87 -6.16 4.60 4.81
CA LYS A 87 -7.56 5.08 4.94
C LYS A 87 -8.54 4.36 4.02
N VAL A 88 -8.08 3.83 2.90
CA VAL A 88 -8.91 3.11 1.94
C VAL A 88 -9.06 1.64 2.34
N CYS A 89 -7.97 1.03 2.79
CA CYS A 89 -7.96 -0.35 3.23
C CYS A 89 -8.79 -0.57 4.50
N PRO A 90 -9.34 -1.77 4.71
CA PRO A 90 -9.92 -2.13 5.99
C PRO A 90 -8.90 -1.93 7.12
N ASN A 91 -9.34 -1.35 8.23
CA ASN A 91 -8.49 -1.06 9.40
C ASN A 91 -8.11 -2.32 10.23
N ASN A 92 -8.50 -3.49 9.78
CA ASN A 92 -8.24 -4.77 10.44
C ASN A 92 -7.84 -5.82 9.40
N PHE A 93 -6.63 -6.37 9.55
CA PHE A 93 -6.06 -7.37 8.65
C PHE A 93 -6.93 -8.64 8.53
N HIS A 94 -7.39 -9.19 9.66
CA HIS A 94 -8.25 -10.37 9.63
C HIS A 94 -9.53 -10.13 8.83
N LEU A 95 -10.15 -8.96 8.99
CA LEU A 95 -11.35 -8.60 8.25
C LEU A 95 -11.09 -8.48 6.74
N ALA A 96 -9.93 -7.92 6.36
CA ALA A 96 -9.49 -7.85 4.97
C ALA A 96 -9.33 -9.25 4.37
N MET A 97 -8.57 -10.13 5.04
CA MET A 97 -8.34 -11.51 4.58
C MET A 97 -9.64 -12.32 4.52
N LYS A 98 -10.55 -12.16 5.48
CA LYS A 98 -11.88 -12.80 5.45
C LYS A 98 -12.71 -12.40 4.23
N LYS A 99 -12.68 -11.13 3.85
CA LYS A 99 -13.40 -10.66 2.65
C LYS A 99 -12.79 -11.24 1.38
N LEU A 100 -11.45 -11.28 1.29
CA LEU A 100 -10.74 -11.85 0.16
C LEU A 100 -10.92 -13.37 0.05
N ALA A 101 -10.95 -14.10 1.17
CA ALA A 101 -11.21 -15.54 1.21
C ALA A 101 -12.64 -15.86 0.73
N LYS A 102 -13.63 -15.09 1.17
CA LYS A 102 -15.04 -15.28 0.75
C LYS A 102 -15.24 -15.27 -0.76
N VAL A 103 -14.39 -14.54 -1.50
CA VAL A 103 -14.44 -14.47 -2.96
C VAL A 103 -13.36 -15.33 -3.64
N GLY A 104 -12.60 -16.11 -2.88
CA GLY A 104 -11.60 -17.04 -3.41
C GLY A 104 -10.30 -16.39 -3.89
N ILE A 105 -10.00 -15.16 -3.49
CA ILE A 105 -8.71 -14.49 -3.80
C ILE A 105 -7.60 -15.05 -2.92
N VAL A 106 -7.87 -15.26 -1.63
CA VAL A 106 -6.95 -15.94 -0.70
C VAL A 106 -7.59 -17.20 -0.16
N THR A 107 -6.80 -18.08 0.46
CA THR A 107 -7.32 -19.31 1.09
C THR A 107 -8.01 -19.02 2.42
N GLU A 108 -8.93 -19.92 2.84
CA GLU A 108 -9.54 -19.88 4.18
C GLU A 108 -8.49 -20.03 5.29
N GLU A 109 -7.40 -20.75 5.03
CA GLU A 109 -6.27 -20.87 5.94
C GLU A 109 -5.63 -19.51 6.23
N VAL A 110 -5.36 -18.71 5.18
CA VAL A 110 -4.86 -17.33 5.34
C VAL A 110 -5.81 -16.50 6.19
N ALA A 111 -7.12 -16.59 5.96
CA ALA A 111 -8.09 -15.84 6.74
C ALA A 111 -8.12 -16.30 8.21
N ARG A 112 -7.98 -17.58 8.48
CA ARG A 112 -7.94 -18.15 9.82
C ARG A 112 -6.68 -17.70 10.58
N VAL A 113 -5.50 -17.86 9.98
CA VAL A 113 -4.22 -17.47 10.59
C VAL A 113 -4.13 -15.96 10.79
N ALA A 114 -4.68 -15.17 9.84
CA ALA A 114 -4.78 -13.72 9.97
C ALA A 114 -5.52 -13.27 11.26
N GLY A 115 -6.45 -14.08 11.76
CA GLY A 115 -7.12 -13.83 13.04
C GLY A 115 -6.17 -13.96 14.25
N ILE A 116 -5.16 -14.82 14.14
CA ILE A 116 -4.16 -15.06 15.21
C ILE A 116 -3.17 -13.89 15.22
N VAL A 117 -2.57 -13.58 14.08
CA VAL A 117 -1.45 -12.61 13.95
C VAL A 117 -1.89 -11.15 13.70
N ARG A 118 -3.17 -10.84 13.84
CA ARG A 118 -3.71 -9.51 13.49
C ARG A 118 -3.11 -8.34 14.26
N ASN A 119 -2.59 -8.60 15.45
CA ASN A 119 -2.01 -7.59 16.36
C ASN A 119 -0.50 -7.42 16.18
N ASP A 120 0.14 -8.30 15.38
CA ASP A 120 1.59 -8.31 15.19
C ASP A 120 2.02 -7.44 13.99
N ILE A 121 1.06 -6.89 13.26
CA ILE A 121 1.33 -5.98 12.15
C ILE A 121 1.77 -4.61 12.68
N VAL A 122 2.80 -4.04 12.05
CA VAL A 122 3.38 -2.74 12.40
C VAL A 122 3.05 -1.70 11.30
N PRO A 123 1.88 -1.02 11.35
CA PRO A 123 1.43 -0.14 10.26
C PRO A 123 2.37 1.03 9.99
N LYS A 124 3.17 1.43 10.96
CA LYS A 124 4.15 2.53 10.81
C LYS A 124 5.18 2.25 9.71
N ARG A 125 5.52 0.99 9.47
CA ARG A 125 6.47 0.59 8.43
C ARG A 125 5.96 0.84 7.00
N ASP A 126 4.67 1.13 6.81
CA ASP A 126 4.16 1.62 5.51
C ASP A 126 4.74 2.99 5.12
N PHE A 127 5.27 3.76 6.08
CA PHE A 127 5.86 5.07 5.86
C PHE A 127 7.36 5.03 5.54
N ASP A 128 8.00 3.86 5.62
CA ASP A 128 9.43 3.66 5.43
C ASP A 128 9.81 3.37 3.96
N PHE A 129 8.83 3.30 3.06
CA PHE A 129 9.06 3.14 1.62
C PHE A 129 9.53 4.43 0.96
N GLY A 130 10.20 4.31 -0.21
CA GLY A 130 10.30 5.43 -1.15
C GLY A 130 9.00 5.58 -1.95
N TYR A 131 8.73 6.79 -2.43
CA TYR A 131 7.49 7.12 -3.16
C TYR A 131 7.22 6.19 -4.35
N PHE A 132 8.23 5.99 -5.20
CA PHE A 132 8.09 5.15 -6.39
C PHE A 132 7.79 3.69 -6.04
N GLY A 133 8.49 3.14 -5.04
CA GLY A 133 8.26 1.78 -4.55
C GLY A 133 6.83 1.61 -4.02
N LEU A 134 6.37 2.53 -3.19
CA LEU A 134 5.02 2.48 -2.63
C LEU A 134 3.93 2.62 -3.71
N LYS A 135 4.11 3.51 -4.69
CA LYS A 135 3.18 3.64 -5.83
C LYS A 135 3.16 2.39 -6.70
N THR A 136 4.30 1.73 -6.87
CA THR A 136 4.39 0.46 -7.60
C THR A 136 3.62 -0.64 -6.87
N LEU A 137 3.79 -0.75 -5.53
CA LEU A 137 3.01 -1.69 -4.72
C LEU A 137 1.51 -1.40 -4.81
N GLU A 138 1.10 -0.15 -4.62
CA GLU A 138 -0.30 0.28 -4.71
C GLU A 138 -0.94 -0.10 -6.05
N LYS A 139 -0.22 0.15 -7.15
CA LYS A 139 -0.73 -0.06 -8.51
C LYS A 139 -0.85 -1.52 -8.90
N SER A 140 0.14 -2.35 -8.49
CA SER A 140 0.34 -3.66 -9.11
C SER A 140 0.36 -4.84 -8.16
N TYR A 141 0.60 -4.66 -6.85
CA TYR A 141 0.85 -5.77 -5.92
C TYR A 141 -0.22 -5.96 -4.85
N LEU A 142 -0.80 -4.87 -4.36
CA LEU A 142 -1.78 -4.94 -3.27
C LEU A 142 -3.11 -5.49 -3.77
N GLN A 143 -3.66 -6.47 -3.06
CA GLN A 143 -4.92 -7.11 -3.41
C GLN A 143 -6.09 -6.12 -3.38
N ARG A 144 -6.99 -6.30 -4.34
CA ARG A 144 -8.20 -5.50 -4.49
C ARG A 144 -9.43 -6.39 -4.55
N LEU A 145 -10.54 -5.85 -4.09
CA LEU A 145 -11.87 -6.42 -4.26
C LEU A 145 -12.74 -5.36 -4.93
N ASP A 146 -13.28 -5.68 -6.11
CA ASP A 146 -14.09 -4.75 -6.91
C ASP A 146 -13.40 -3.38 -7.12
N GLY A 147 -12.09 -3.39 -7.37
CA GLY A 147 -11.27 -2.19 -7.56
C GLY A 147 -10.84 -1.49 -6.27
N ILE A 148 -11.40 -1.85 -5.11
CA ILE A 148 -11.08 -1.25 -3.81
C ILE A 148 -9.88 -1.97 -3.19
N LEU A 149 -8.88 -1.20 -2.72
CA LEU A 149 -7.73 -1.75 -2.01
C LEU A 149 -8.16 -2.47 -0.72
N MET A 150 -7.67 -3.70 -0.57
CA MET A 150 -7.89 -4.52 0.61
C MET A 150 -6.61 -4.73 1.43
N GLU A 151 -5.45 -4.41 0.86
CA GLU A 151 -4.15 -4.56 1.52
C GLU A 151 -3.41 -3.24 1.59
N THR A 152 -2.74 -3.02 2.73
CA THR A 152 -1.57 -2.15 2.84
C THR A 152 -0.31 -2.96 2.51
N PRO A 153 0.88 -2.36 2.30
CA PRO A 153 2.13 -3.10 2.16
C PRO A 153 2.37 -4.08 3.31
N GLN A 154 2.08 -3.67 4.55
CA GLN A 154 2.23 -4.54 5.71
C GLN A 154 1.25 -5.72 5.71
N TYR A 155 0.03 -5.52 5.21
CA TYR A 155 -0.93 -6.62 5.04
C TYR A 155 -0.45 -7.60 3.98
N MET A 156 0.06 -7.12 2.86
CA MET A 156 0.65 -7.96 1.81
C MET A 156 1.80 -8.81 2.37
N TYR A 157 2.74 -8.22 3.11
CA TYR A 157 3.85 -8.97 3.69
C TYR A 157 3.38 -10.04 4.68
N MET A 158 2.39 -9.72 5.52
CA MET A 158 1.83 -10.70 6.43
C MET A 158 1.10 -11.83 5.69
N ARG A 159 0.30 -11.51 4.65
CA ARG A 159 -0.34 -12.52 3.79
C ARG A 159 0.68 -13.44 3.13
N VAL A 160 1.75 -12.88 2.59
CA VAL A 160 2.83 -13.65 1.95
C VAL A 160 3.48 -14.58 2.96
N SER A 161 3.80 -14.11 4.15
CA SER A 161 4.38 -14.92 5.22
C SER A 161 3.47 -16.08 5.61
N ILE A 162 2.17 -15.83 5.77
CA ILE A 162 1.18 -16.89 6.04
C ILE A 162 1.10 -17.86 4.85
N GLY A 163 1.08 -17.36 3.63
CA GLY A 163 1.01 -18.19 2.43
C GLY A 163 2.21 -19.12 2.23
N ILE A 164 3.36 -18.80 2.82
CA ILE A 164 4.58 -19.61 2.77
C ILE A 164 4.61 -20.63 3.93
N HIS A 165 4.27 -20.21 5.14
CA HIS A 165 4.50 -20.98 6.36
C HIS A 165 3.23 -21.60 6.97
N GLY A 166 2.04 -21.24 6.46
CA GLY A 166 0.76 -21.78 6.96
C GLY A 166 0.56 -21.52 8.46
N ASP A 167 0.46 -22.59 9.25
CA ASP A 167 0.20 -22.58 10.69
C ASP A 167 1.45 -22.43 11.56
N ASP A 168 2.65 -22.40 10.98
CA ASP A 168 3.89 -22.18 11.74
C ASP A 168 4.00 -20.67 12.08
N ILE A 169 3.29 -20.26 13.12
CA ILE A 169 3.22 -18.86 13.56
C ILE A 169 4.59 -18.24 13.82
N PRO A 170 5.54 -18.92 14.51
CA PRO A 170 6.90 -18.37 14.69
C PRO A 170 7.57 -18.02 13.36
N SER A 171 7.53 -18.90 12.36
CA SER A 171 8.11 -18.66 11.04
C SER A 171 7.35 -17.58 10.25
N VAL A 172 6.02 -17.51 10.40
CA VAL A 172 5.20 -16.42 9.82
C VAL A 172 5.66 -15.07 10.34
N LEU A 173 5.79 -14.93 11.67
CA LEU A 173 6.18 -13.65 12.29
C LEU A 173 7.62 -13.27 11.97
N ASP A 174 8.56 -14.22 11.98
CA ASP A 174 9.96 -13.97 11.63
C ASP A 174 10.11 -13.50 10.17
N THR A 175 9.44 -14.17 9.23
CA THR A 175 9.46 -13.79 7.80
C THR A 175 8.79 -12.43 7.57
N TYR A 176 7.64 -12.19 8.19
CA TYR A 176 6.99 -10.89 8.15
C TYR A 176 7.89 -9.78 8.68
N ASP A 177 8.49 -9.98 9.84
CA ASP A 177 9.32 -8.96 10.48
C ASP A 177 10.52 -8.59 9.60
N LYS A 178 11.22 -9.58 9.05
CA LYS A 178 12.36 -9.36 8.14
C LYS A 178 11.96 -8.66 6.85
N MET A 179 10.87 -9.06 6.19
CA MET A 179 10.38 -8.38 4.98
C MET A 179 9.94 -6.96 5.27
N SER A 180 9.19 -6.76 6.34
CA SER A 180 8.63 -5.45 6.68
C SER A 180 9.68 -4.43 7.12
N GLN A 181 10.86 -4.88 7.55
CA GLN A 181 12.05 -4.06 7.82
C GLN A 181 12.94 -3.85 6.58
N GLY A 182 12.59 -4.44 5.43
CA GLY A 182 13.37 -4.31 4.21
C GLY A 182 14.67 -5.10 4.20
N LEU A 183 14.83 -6.12 5.06
CA LEU A 183 16.03 -6.96 5.10
C LEU A 183 16.11 -7.90 3.90
N PHE A 184 14.98 -8.30 3.36
CA PHE A 184 14.86 -8.98 2.06
C PHE A 184 13.45 -8.77 1.48
N ILE A 185 13.29 -9.09 0.20
CA ILE A 185 12.01 -9.11 -0.48
C ILE A 185 11.93 -10.35 -1.38
N HIS A 186 10.76 -10.97 -1.44
CA HIS A 186 10.49 -12.05 -2.36
C HIS A 186 10.32 -11.56 -3.80
N ALA A 187 10.55 -12.46 -4.77
CA ALA A 187 10.26 -12.19 -6.17
C ALA A 187 8.77 -11.92 -6.40
N THR A 188 8.48 -11.19 -7.47
CA THR A 188 7.12 -10.79 -7.87
C THR A 188 6.08 -11.92 -7.82
N PRO A 189 6.33 -13.14 -8.36
CA PRO A 189 5.33 -14.21 -8.30
C PRO A 189 4.97 -14.62 -6.87
N THR A 190 5.92 -14.62 -5.95
CA THR A 190 5.66 -14.93 -4.54
C THR A 190 4.80 -13.83 -3.89
N LEU A 191 5.15 -12.55 -4.13
CA LEU A 191 4.38 -11.42 -3.58
C LEU A 191 2.93 -11.41 -4.09
N PHE A 192 2.71 -11.77 -5.36
CA PHE A 192 1.37 -11.83 -5.94
C PHE A 192 0.55 -13.01 -5.44
N ASN A 193 1.17 -14.21 -5.37
CA ASN A 193 0.43 -15.45 -5.34
C ASN A 193 0.47 -16.19 -4.00
N ALA A 194 1.42 -15.86 -3.09
CA ALA A 194 1.45 -16.51 -1.79
C ALA A 194 0.15 -16.28 -1.01
N GLY A 195 -0.45 -17.34 -0.54
CA GLY A 195 -1.74 -17.34 0.13
C GLY A 195 -2.95 -17.40 -0.79
N ASN A 196 -2.77 -17.45 -2.13
CA ASN A 196 -3.85 -17.69 -3.07
C ASN A 196 -4.17 -19.19 -3.19
N PRO A 197 -5.36 -19.60 -3.66
CA PRO A 197 -5.74 -21.02 -3.76
C PRO A 197 -4.89 -21.85 -4.73
N ARG A 198 -4.25 -21.22 -5.70
CA ARG A 198 -3.35 -21.86 -6.67
C ARG A 198 -2.06 -21.06 -6.80
N PRO A 199 -1.20 -21.11 -5.78
CA PRO A 199 -0.02 -20.26 -5.72
C PRO A 199 1.04 -20.76 -6.69
N GLN A 200 1.41 -19.92 -7.65
CA GLN A 200 2.60 -20.12 -8.48
C GLN A 200 3.64 -19.08 -8.01
N MET A 201 4.61 -19.55 -7.24
CA MET A 201 5.53 -18.66 -6.53
C MET A 201 6.93 -18.59 -7.15
N SER A 202 7.25 -19.49 -8.12
CA SER A 202 8.55 -19.48 -8.80
C SER A 202 8.60 -18.42 -9.89
N SER A 203 9.70 -17.70 -9.96
CA SER A 203 9.93 -16.67 -10.98
C SER A 203 10.57 -17.22 -12.26
N CYS A 204 11.24 -18.40 -12.18
CA CYS A 204 11.96 -19.02 -13.28
C CYS A 204 11.75 -20.53 -13.29
N PHE A 205 11.74 -21.09 -14.51
CA PHE A 205 11.62 -22.53 -14.74
C PHE A 205 12.70 -22.95 -15.73
N LEU A 206 13.40 -24.04 -15.42
CA LEU A 206 14.29 -24.71 -16.37
C LEU A 206 13.57 -25.86 -17.02
N ILE A 207 13.48 -25.81 -18.34
CA ILE A 207 12.89 -26.87 -19.15
C ILE A 207 14.00 -27.39 -20.09
N ALA A 208 14.31 -28.67 -20.01
CA ALA A 208 15.23 -29.31 -20.95
C ALA A 208 14.43 -29.83 -22.15
N ASN A 209 14.84 -29.44 -23.36
CA ASN A 209 14.30 -30.04 -24.58
C ASN A 209 14.79 -31.48 -24.65
N LYS A 210 13.89 -32.41 -24.88
CA LYS A 210 14.20 -33.86 -25.05
C LYS A 210 14.66 -34.19 -26.44
N GLU A 211 14.21 -33.41 -27.41
CA GLU A 211 14.49 -33.60 -28.83
C GLU A 211 14.73 -32.25 -29.49
N ASP A 212 15.60 -32.21 -30.51
CA ASP A 212 15.81 -31.02 -31.34
C ASP A 212 14.69 -30.90 -32.37
N SER A 213 13.49 -30.58 -31.90
CA SER A 213 12.30 -30.39 -32.71
C SER A 213 11.36 -29.35 -32.09
N ILE A 214 10.40 -28.84 -32.89
CA ILE A 214 9.37 -27.89 -32.40
C ILE A 214 8.49 -28.53 -31.31
N ASN A 215 8.39 -29.85 -31.25
CA ASN A 215 7.60 -30.64 -30.31
C ASN A 215 8.44 -31.20 -29.15
N GLY A 216 9.76 -30.99 -29.17
CA GLY A 216 10.70 -31.47 -28.16
C GLY A 216 10.87 -30.58 -26.94
#